data_ac96901b8467429b3e177357b2edc137
#
_entry.id   ac96901b8467429b3e177357b2edc137
#
_cell.length_a   1.000
_cell.length_b   1.000
_cell.length_c   1.000
_cell.angle_alpha   90.00
_cell.angle_beta   90.00
_cell.angle_gamma   90.00
#
_symmetry.space_group_name_H-M   'P 1'
#
loop_
_entity.id
_entity.type
_entity.pdbx_description
1 polymer ?
#
loop_
_entity_poly.entity_id
_entity_poly.type
_entity_poly.pdbx_seq_one_letter_code
_entity_poly.pdbx_strand_id
1 'polypeptide(L)'
;MTKDMTKGSPIKLILSFSIPLLFGFLFQQFYNLMDTVIVGKFLGVDSLAAVGSTGSINFMIIGFCMGVCSGFSIPLSHKFGSGDFSGLRRFAANCMWLAIVFATIMTITTTLFCRTILEWMKTPEDIIKEAHAYIWVIF
;
A
#
# COMPACT_ATOMS: atom_id res chain seq x y z
N MET A 1 21.12 -11.85 -8.23
CA MET A 1 20.91 -13.16 -8.86
C MET A 1 19.41 -13.41 -8.93
N THR A 2 18.83 -13.35 -10.13
CA THR A 2 17.44 -13.71 -10.37
C THR A 2 17.33 -15.23 -10.32
N LYS A 3 16.55 -15.76 -9.38
CA LYS A 3 16.31 -17.20 -9.26
C LYS A 3 15.31 -17.61 -10.35
N ASP A 4 15.71 -18.50 -11.24
CA ASP A 4 14.80 -19.05 -12.24
C ASP A 4 13.74 -19.93 -11.56
N MET A 5 12.49 -19.47 -11.60
CA MET A 5 11.36 -20.15 -10.95
C MET A 5 10.64 -21.14 -11.90
N THR A 6 11.14 -21.31 -13.13
CA THR A 6 10.53 -22.21 -14.11
C THR A 6 11.00 -23.66 -13.96
N LYS A 7 12.06 -23.91 -13.18
CA LYS A 7 12.67 -25.24 -12.99
C LYS A 7 12.69 -25.65 -11.54
N GLY A 8 12.13 -26.82 -11.22
CA GLY A 8 12.16 -27.43 -9.89
C GLY A 8 10.79 -27.78 -9.34
N SER A 9 10.74 -28.20 -8.06
CA SER A 9 9.49 -28.48 -7.37
C SER A 9 8.73 -27.18 -7.08
N PRO A 10 7.48 -27.00 -7.57
CA PRO A 10 6.71 -25.78 -7.37
C PRO A 10 6.55 -25.39 -5.90
N ILE A 11 6.29 -26.36 -5.04
CA ILE A 11 6.12 -26.15 -3.59
C ILE A 11 7.37 -25.55 -2.96
N LYS A 12 8.56 -26.11 -3.29
CA LYS A 12 9.83 -25.64 -2.73
C LYS A 12 10.17 -24.22 -3.21
N LEU A 13 9.82 -23.91 -4.46
CA LEU A 13 10.03 -22.57 -5.03
C LEU A 13 9.11 -21.55 -4.37
N ILE A 14 7.82 -21.87 -4.21
CA ILE A 14 6.83 -21.01 -3.55
C ILE A 14 7.25 -20.75 -2.10
N LEU A 15 7.57 -21.77 -1.32
CA LEU A 15 7.99 -21.62 0.07
C LEU A 15 9.27 -20.78 0.19
N SER A 16 10.26 -21.03 -0.67
CA SER A 16 11.51 -20.27 -0.67
C SER A 16 11.32 -18.77 -0.98
N PHE A 17 10.28 -18.44 -1.74
CA PHE A 17 9.92 -17.06 -2.06
C PHE A 17 9.01 -16.43 -0.99
N SER A 18 8.08 -17.22 -0.45
CA SER A 18 7.10 -16.75 0.54
C SER A 18 7.72 -16.43 1.89
N ILE A 19 8.73 -17.17 2.33
CA ILE A 19 9.38 -16.97 3.64
C ILE A 19 9.97 -15.54 3.77
N PRO A 20 10.81 -15.04 2.84
CA PRO A 20 11.32 -13.66 2.92
C PRO A 20 10.21 -12.60 2.87
N LEU A 21 9.15 -12.83 2.06
CA LEU A 21 8.01 -11.92 2.00
C LEU A 21 7.26 -11.88 3.33
N LEU A 22 7.05 -13.04 3.95
CA LEU A 22 6.39 -13.15 5.26
C LEU A 22 7.16 -12.37 6.32
N PHE A 23 8.48 -12.49 6.36
CA PHE A 23 9.30 -11.66 7.24
C PHE A 23 9.17 -10.17 6.95
N GLY A 24 9.11 -9.77 5.67
CA GLY A 24 8.87 -8.37 5.28
C GLY A 24 7.54 -7.84 5.83
N PHE A 25 6.46 -8.62 5.68
CA PHE A 25 5.14 -8.27 6.25
C PHE A 25 5.14 -8.24 7.78
N LEU A 26 5.81 -9.17 8.44
CA LEU A 26 5.93 -9.17 9.91
C LEU A 26 6.66 -7.92 10.41
N PHE A 27 7.77 -7.55 9.78
CA PHE A 27 8.48 -6.32 10.13
C PHE A 27 7.62 -5.08 9.91
N GLN A 28 6.85 -5.02 8.84
CA GLN A 28 5.92 -3.91 8.58
C GLN A 28 4.83 -3.84 9.65
N GLN A 29 4.25 -4.98 10.07
CA GLN A 29 3.27 -5.02 11.14
C GLN A 29 3.87 -4.60 12.49
N PHE A 30 5.10 -5.02 12.75
CA PHE A 30 5.82 -4.60 13.95
C PHE A 30 6.06 -3.08 13.95
N TYR A 31 6.45 -2.51 12.80
CA TYR A 31 6.59 -1.06 12.64
C TYR A 31 5.28 -0.33 12.94
N ASN A 32 4.16 -0.76 12.34
CA ASN A 32 2.85 -0.16 12.59
C ASN A 32 2.42 -0.24 14.07
N LEU A 33 2.74 -1.35 14.74
CA LEU A 33 2.46 -1.52 16.16
C LEU A 33 3.29 -0.56 17.01
N MET A 34 4.58 -0.44 16.71
CA MET A 34 5.48 0.48 17.41
C MET A 34 5.08 1.94 17.21
N ASP A 35 4.68 2.31 15.99
CA ASP A 35 4.15 3.65 15.68
C ASP A 35 2.92 3.96 16.54
N THR A 36 1.96 3.05 16.60
CA THR A 36 0.77 3.18 17.45
C THR A 36 1.11 3.34 18.92
N VAL A 37 2.08 2.58 19.44
CA VAL A 37 2.55 2.68 20.82
C VAL A 37 3.22 4.02 21.09
N ILE A 38 4.04 4.51 20.18
CA ILE A 38 4.73 5.79 20.30
C ILE A 38 3.70 6.93 20.31
N VAL A 39 2.77 6.93 19.36
CA VAL A 39 1.70 7.94 19.28
C VAL A 39 0.88 7.93 20.57
N GLY A 40 0.43 6.76 21.02
CA GLY A 40 -0.37 6.67 22.26
C GLY A 40 0.36 7.11 23.52
N LYS A 41 1.68 6.89 23.60
CA LYS A 41 2.48 7.23 24.77
C LYS A 41 2.91 8.71 24.82
N PHE A 42 3.24 9.30 23.67
CA PHE A 42 3.83 10.64 23.60
C PHE A 42 2.86 11.73 23.16
N LEU A 43 1.84 11.41 22.37
CA LEU A 43 0.90 12.38 21.81
C LEU A 43 -0.49 12.33 22.49
N GLY A 44 -0.74 11.30 23.31
CA GLY A 44 -1.96 11.17 24.08
C GLY A 44 -3.09 10.41 23.39
N VAL A 45 -4.23 10.33 24.07
CA VAL A 45 -5.38 9.50 23.69
C VAL A 45 -6.09 10.05 22.44
N ASP A 46 -6.13 11.36 22.29
CA ASP A 46 -6.82 12.02 21.16
C ASP A 46 -6.10 11.75 19.84
N SER A 47 -4.77 11.86 19.84
CA SER A 47 -3.94 11.52 18.67
C SER A 47 -4.00 10.03 18.35
N LEU A 48 -4.07 9.15 19.36
CA LEU A 48 -4.27 7.73 19.18
C LEU A 48 -5.64 7.43 18.56
N ALA A 49 -6.68 8.12 18.99
CA ALA A 49 -8.02 8.00 18.41
C ALA A 49 -8.07 8.50 16.96
N ALA A 50 -7.33 9.59 16.64
CA ALA A 50 -7.18 10.09 15.29
C ALA A 50 -6.51 9.06 14.37
N VAL A 51 -5.39 8.47 14.79
CA VAL A 51 -4.70 7.40 14.05
C VAL A 51 -5.59 6.16 13.89
N GLY A 52 -6.34 5.78 14.94
CA GLY A 52 -7.27 4.66 14.89
C GLY A 52 -8.42 4.88 13.89
N SER A 53 -9.01 6.06 13.89
CA SER A 53 -10.11 6.41 12.96
C SER A 53 -9.63 6.48 11.50
N THR A 54 -8.42 6.98 11.27
CA THR A 54 -7.84 7.04 9.91
C THR A 54 -7.31 5.71 9.42
N GLY A 55 -7.06 4.74 10.30
CA GLY A 55 -6.53 3.42 9.97
C GLY A 55 -7.39 2.66 8.97
N SER A 56 -8.73 2.73 9.11
CA SER A 56 -9.66 2.07 8.17
C SER A 56 -9.63 2.71 6.78
N ILE A 57 -9.53 4.04 6.70
CA ILE A 57 -9.39 4.78 5.44
C ILE A 57 -8.07 4.42 4.77
N ASN A 58 -6.99 4.45 5.54
CA ASN A 58 -5.66 4.06 5.08
C ASN A 58 -5.64 2.65 4.50
N PHE A 59 -6.23 1.69 5.23
CA PHE A 59 -6.33 0.31 4.78
C PHE A 59 -7.10 0.18 3.47
N MET A 60 -8.22 0.91 3.33
CA MET A 60 -9.02 0.89 2.12
C MET A 60 -8.26 1.48 0.92
N ILE A 61 -7.64 2.64 1.08
CA ILE A 61 -6.93 3.34 0.01
C ILE A 61 -5.67 2.58 -0.39
N ILE A 62 -4.84 2.20 0.58
CA ILE A 62 -3.61 1.45 0.33
C ILE A 62 -3.93 0.06 -0.25
N GLY A 63 -4.96 -0.63 0.27
CA GLY A 63 -5.41 -1.92 -0.25
C GLY A 63 -5.87 -1.81 -1.69
N PHE A 64 -6.60 -0.75 -2.04
CA PHE A 64 -7.00 -0.49 -3.42
C PHE A 64 -5.78 -0.23 -4.33
N CYS A 65 -4.84 0.61 -3.90
CA CYS A 65 -3.60 0.86 -4.64
C CYS A 65 -2.78 -0.43 -4.83
N MET A 66 -2.66 -1.24 -3.78
CA MET A 66 -1.96 -2.54 -3.84
C MET A 66 -2.64 -3.50 -4.82
N GLY A 67 -3.99 -3.54 -4.85
CA GLY A 67 -4.76 -4.32 -5.81
C GLY A 67 -4.49 -3.91 -7.25
N VAL A 68 -4.49 -2.62 -7.54
CA VAL A 68 -4.16 -2.08 -8.88
C VAL A 68 -2.73 -2.40 -9.29
N CYS A 69 -1.76 -2.19 -8.39
CA CYS A 69 -0.35 -2.52 -8.66
C CYS A 69 -0.14 -4.02 -8.89
N SER A 70 -0.83 -4.87 -8.12
CA SER A 70 -0.80 -6.33 -8.32
C SER A 70 -1.39 -6.72 -9.67
N GLY A 71 -2.45 -6.02 -10.11
CA GLY A 71 -3.03 -6.21 -11.45
C GLY A 71 -2.05 -5.92 -12.58
N PHE A 72 -1.18 -4.92 -12.43
CA PHE A 72 -0.14 -4.63 -13.42
C PHE A 72 0.98 -5.66 -13.43
N SER A 73 1.26 -6.32 -12.32
CA SER A 73 2.37 -7.28 -12.22
C SER A 73 2.04 -8.62 -12.91
N ILE A 74 0.77 -8.99 -13.03
CA ILE A 74 0.36 -10.26 -13.66
C ILE A 74 0.76 -10.36 -15.14
N PRO A 75 0.37 -9.41 -16.03
CA PRO A 75 0.79 -9.46 -17.43
C PRO A 75 2.31 -9.32 -17.60
N LEU A 76 2.97 -8.57 -16.69
CA LEU A 76 4.42 -8.42 -16.69
C LEU A 76 5.11 -9.77 -16.46
N SER A 77 4.63 -10.52 -15.48
CA SER A 77 5.12 -11.86 -15.15
C SER A 77 4.88 -12.85 -16.30
N HIS A 78 3.74 -12.78 -16.97
CA HIS A 78 3.42 -13.59 -18.16
C HIS A 78 4.41 -13.32 -19.32
N LYS A 79 4.69 -12.04 -19.60
CA LYS A 79 5.66 -11.66 -20.65
C LYS A 79 7.07 -12.10 -20.31
N PHE A 80 7.46 -12.01 -19.06
CA PHE A 80 8.75 -12.51 -18.58
C PHE A 80 8.86 -14.04 -18.74
N GLY A 81 7.82 -14.77 -18.30
CA GLY A 81 7.79 -16.23 -18.39
C GLY A 81 7.78 -16.77 -19.84
N SER A 82 7.21 -16.02 -20.79
CA SER A 82 7.20 -16.37 -22.22
C SER A 82 8.49 -16.00 -22.95
N GLY A 83 9.45 -15.33 -22.32
CA GLY A 83 10.70 -14.89 -22.93
C GLY A 83 10.55 -13.70 -23.90
N ASP A 84 9.36 -13.08 -23.98
CA ASP A 84 9.12 -11.89 -24.81
C ASP A 84 9.63 -10.63 -24.12
N PHE A 85 10.95 -10.44 -24.14
CA PHE A 85 11.60 -9.29 -23.50
C PHE A 85 11.28 -7.96 -24.19
N SER A 86 10.94 -7.96 -25.47
CA SER A 86 10.55 -6.75 -26.19
C SER A 86 9.16 -6.29 -25.76
N GLY A 87 8.21 -7.20 -25.69
CA GLY A 87 6.88 -6.97 -25.15
C GLY A 87 6.91 -6.58 -23.66
N LEU A 88 7.79 -7.21 -22.87
CA LEU A 88 8.01 -6.90 -21.46
C LEU A 88 8.40 -5.42 -21.26
N ARG A 89 9.37 -4.93 -22.03
CA ARG A 89 9.83 -3.52 -21.92
C ARG A 89 8.75 -2.51 -22.27
N ARG A 90 8.00 -2.78 -23.35
CA ARG A 90 6.87 -1.91 -23.76
C ARG A 90 5.77 -1.91 -22.71
N PHE A 91 5.44 -3.10 -22.19
CA PHE A 91 4.41 -3.22 -21.15
C PHE A 91 4.83 -2.56 -19.84
N ALA A 92 6.09 -2.75 -19.42
CA ALA A 92 6.64 -2.10 -18.23
C ALA A 92 6.60 -0.55 -18.34
N ALA A 93 6.96 0.00 -19.49
CA ALA A 93 6.88 1.44 -19.74
C ALA A 93 5.43 1.96 -19.64
N ASN A 94 4.47 1.24 -20.24
CA ASN A 94 3.07 1.61 -20.16
C ASN A 94 2.53 1.51 -18.72
N CYS A 95 2.90 0.46 -17.98
CA CYS A 95 2.53 0.32 -16.57
C CYS A 95 3.09 1.47 -15.72
N MET A 96 4.31 1.91 -16.00
CA MET A 96 4.91 3.04 -15.28
C MET A 96 4.13 4.33 -15.52
N TRP A 97 3.75 4.64 -16.76
CA TRP A 97 2.91 5.79 -17.07
C TRP A 97 1.52 5.70 -16.42
N LEU A 98 0.88 4.54 -16.51
CA LEU A 98 -0.41 4.29 -15.86
C LEU A 98 -0.31 4.43 -14.34
N ALA A 99 0.75 3.94 -13.72
CA ALA A 99 0.99 4.07 -12.29
C ALA A 99 1.16 5.54 -11.87
N ILE A 100 1.90 6.35 -12.64
CA ILE A 100 2.06 7.79 -12.38
C ILE A 100 0.71 8.51 -12.48
N VAL A 101 -0.05 8.27 -13.55
CA VAL A 101 -1.38 8.87 -13.72
C VAL A 101 -2.31 8.45 -12.60
N PHE A 102 -2.34 7.16 -12.27
CA PHE A 102 -3.15 6.62 -11.18
C PHE A 102 -2.78 7.23 -9.83
N ALA A 103 -1.48 7.27 -9.50
CA ALA A 103 -0.99 7.88 -8.27
C ALA A 103 -1.40 9.35 -8.18
N THR A 104 -1.25 10.12 -9.25
CA THR A 104 -1.64 11.54 -9.31
C THR A 104 -3.14 11.70 -9.05
N ILE A 105 -3.98 10.90 -9.71
CA ILE A 105 -5.44 10.93 -9.51
C ILE A 105 -5.79 10.58 -8.07
N MET A 106 -5.18 9.53 -7.50
CA MET A 106 -5.44 9.10 -6.13
C MET A 106 -5.02 10.15 -5.11
N THR A 107 -3.85 10.76 -5.28
CA THR A 107 -3.37 11.84 -4.40
C THR A 107 -4.32 13.03 -4.43
N ILE A 108 -4.70 13.51 -5.63
CA ILE A 108 -5.63 14.63 -5.79
C ILE A 108 -6.99 14.29 -5.16
N THR A 109 -7.53 13.12 -5.45
CA THR A 109 -8.83 12.69 -4.93
C THR A 109 -8.81 12.58 -3.42
N THR A 110 -7.80 11.91 -2.85
CA THR A 110 -7.69 11.75 -1.39
C THR A 110 -7.52 13.10 -0.70
N THR A 111 -6.69 14.00 -1.23
CA THR A 111 -6.47 15.32 -0.64
C THR A 111 -7.73 16.19 -0.69
N LEU A 112 -8.45 16.20 -1.81
CA LEU A 112 -9.68 16.99 -1.97
C LEU A 112 -10.84 16.46 -1.12
N PHE A 113 -10.98 15.15 -1.02
CA PHE A 113 -12.09 14.50 -0.32
C PHE A 113 -11.75 14.08 1.12
N CYS A 114 -10.52 14.33 1.59
CA CYS A 114 -10.06 13.95 2.93
C CYS A 114 -11.05 14.37 4.02
N ARG A 115 -11.45 15.65 4.04
CA ARG A 115 -12.38 16.19 5.01
C ARG A 115 -13.77 15.54 4.91
N THR A 116 -14.29 15.39 3.72
CA THR A 116 -15.60 14.77 3.46
C THR A 116 -15.62 13.30 3.92
N ILE A 117 -14.54 12.58 3.70
CA ILE A 117 -14.41 11.17 4.14
C ILE A 117 -14.42 11.09 5.66
N LEU A 118 -13.68 11.98 6.37
CA LEU A 118 -13.66 12.04 7.82
C LEU A 118 -15.04 12.39 8.42
N GLU A 119 -15.77 13.33 7.79
CA GLU A 119 -17.13 13.70 8.18
C GLU A 119 -18.11 12.53 7.99
N TRP A 120 -18.00 11.79 6.88
CA TRP A 120 -18.83 10.59 6.63
C TRP A 120 -18.56 9.47 7.64
N MET A 121 -17.34 9.33 8.09
CA MET A 121 -16.98 8.37 9.13
C MET A 121 -17.42 8.80 10.53
N LYS A 122 -18.10 9.95 10.66
CA LYS A 122 -18.54 10.50 11.95
C LYS A 122 -17.37 10.64 12.95
N THR A 123 -16.19 11.04 12.44
CA THR A 123 -15.04 11.33 13.29
C THR A 123 -15.37 12.52 14.19
N PRO A 124 -15.16 12.45 15.53
CA PRO A 124 -15.43 13.55 16.43
C PRO A 124 -14.73 14.84 16.02
N GLU A 125 -15.41 15.99 16.18
CA GLU A 125 -14.90 17.30 15.74
C GLU A 125 -13.57 17.68 16.39
N ASP A 126 -13.35 17.20 17.62
CA ASP A 126 -12.14 17.47 18.41
C ASP A 126 -10.88 16.86 17.77
N ILE A 127 -11.03 15.73 17.07
CA ILE A 127 -9.90 15.01 16.46
C ILE A 127 -9.84 15.13 14.94
N ILE A 128 -10.83 15.74 14.28
CA ILE A 128 -10.86 15.93 12.82
C ILE A 128 -9.62 16.69 12.32
N LYS A 129 -9.17 17.71 13.04
CA LYS A 129 -8.00 18.51 12.63
C LYS A 129 -6.71 17.68 12.64
N GLU A 130 -6.51 16.87 13.66
CA GLU A 130 -5.34 15.99 13.77
C GLU A 130 -5.41 14.85 12.76
N ALA A 131 -6.58 14.24 12.57
CA ALA A 131 -6.81 13.21 11.57
C ALA A 131 -6.58 13.73 10.14
N HIS A 132 -7.06 14.95 9.85
CA HIS A 132 -6.82 15.59 8.56
C HIS A 132 -5.33 15.87 8.31
N ALA A 133 -4.62 16.42 9.31
CA ALA A 133 -3.19 16.66 9.21
C ALA A 133 -2.40 15.35 9.01
N TYR A 134 -2.79 14.29 9.70
CA TYR A 134 -2.17 12.96 9.56
C TYR A 134 -2.36 12.38 8.16
N ILE A 135 -3.58 12.41 7.62
CA ILE A 135 -3.86 11.92 6.26
C ILE A 135 -3.12 12.75 5.21
N TRP A 136 -3.09 14.09 5.39
CA TRP A 136 -2.41 14.99 4.44
C TRP A 136 -0.90 14.76 4.35
N VAL A 137 -0.27 14.29 5.43
CA VAL A 137 1.17 13.96 5.44
C VAL A 137 1.45 12.59 4.81
N ILE A 138 0.48 11.65 4.84
CA ILE A 138 0.66 10.29 4.32
C ILE A 138 0.47 10.23 2.80
N PHE A 139 -0.44 11.04 2.23
CA PHE A 139 -0.83 11.02 0.81
C PHE A 139 -0.34 12.25 0.05
#